data_f5f5938c77aceed93b4bb923e5e0c0bf
#
_entry.id   f5f5938c77aceed93b4bb923e5e0c0bf
#
_cell.length_a   1.000
_cell.length_b   1.000
_cell.length_c   1.000
_cell.angle_alpha   90.00
_cell.angle_beta   90.00
_cell.angle_gamma   90.00
#
_symmetry.space_group_name_H-M   'P 1'
#
loop_
_entity.id
_entity.type
_entity.pdbx_description
1 polymer ?
#
loop_
_entity_poly.entity_id
_entity_poly.type
_entity_poly.pdbx_seq_one_letter_code
_entity_poly.pdbx_strand_id
1 'polypeptide(L)'
;MNNKKTVWETKQFFLLPIIANYELFFIFAPLNLLLKEINKLTMGASQDEMSFLDHLEALRWHLIRSTIAVLIVGVVAFICKDFIFQIIFAPKNGDFFTYRMFCKIGHFFGFESDFCTEQLPFTIQSRTMAGQFSAHIWTSIWAGVIIAFPYVLYEVWKFISPALYENERKLARGFILIASLLFFIGVLFGYYLITPLSVNFLGSYSVSPEVKNQIDIDSYISVVRSSVISCGIVFELPIIIYFLTKLGVVTPDFMRKYRRHALIVVLIIAAIITPPDVASQIIVSIPIMLLYEISIFISAYVLKKEQNKVI
;
A
#
# COMPACT_ATOMS: atom_id res chain seq x y z
N MET A 1 -31.43 14.60 33.79
CA MET A 1 -31.12 13.16 33.79
C MET A 1 -31.11 12.75 32.33
N ASN A 2 -30.05 12.46 31.79
CA ASN A 2 -29.10 11.51 31.55
C ASN A 2 -28.24 11.88 30.33
N ASN A 3 -27.06 12.45 30.56
CA ASN A 3 -26.11 12.75 29.48
C ASN A 3 -24.76 12.07 29.79
N LYS A 4 -24.82 10.77 30.17
CA LYS A 4 -23.59 9.98 30.49
C LYS A 4 -23.38 8.71 29.64
N LYS A 5 -24.23 8.41 28.67
CA LYS A 5 -24.11 7.19 27.84
C LYS A 5 -23.25 7.37 26.59
N THR A 6 -23.05 8.57 26.09
CA THR A 6 -22.35 8.83 24.82
C THR A 6 -20.82 8.86 24.90
N VAL A 7 -20.25 8.98 26.11
CA VAL A 7 -18.77 9.10 26.29
C VAL A 7 -18.09 7.72 26.35
N TRP A 8 -18.80 6.66 26.68
CA TRP A 8 -18.20 5.31 26.78
C TRP A 8 -18.14 4.57 25.44
N GLU A 9 -19.05 4.82 24.54
CA GLU A 9 -19.04 4.18 23.20
C GLU A 9 -17.89 4.69 22.32
N THR A 10 -17.53 5.96 22.44
CA THR A 10 -16.41 6.54 21.65
C THR A 10 -15.04 6.07 22.11
N LYS A 11 -14.87 5.63 23.35
CA LYS A 11 -13.58 5.10 23.84
C LYS A 11 -13.36 3.62 23.46
N GLN A 12 -14.40 2.84 23.28
CA GLN A 12 -14.28 1.45 22.84
C GLN A 12 -13.86 1.35 21.37
N PHE A 13 -14.28 2.30 20.52
CA PHE A 13 -13.92 2.30 19.10
C PHE A 13 -12.44 2.59 18.81
N PHE A 14 -11.73 3.25 19.75
CA PHE A 14 -10.31 3.60 19.57
C PHE A 14 -9.35 2.55 20.16
N LEU A 15 -9.81 1.70 21.07
CA LEU A 15 -8.97 0.67 21.71
C LEU A 15 -9.07 -0.70 21.04
N LEU A 16 -10.14 -0.99 20.31
CA LEU A 16 -10.34 -2.24 19.58
C LEU A 16 -9.26 -2.54 18.52
N PRO A 17 -8.75 -1.58 17.72
CA PRO A 17 -7.67 -1.88 16.79
C PRO A 17 -6.31 -2.14 17.46
N ILE A 18 -6.13 -1.71 18.72
CA ILE A 18 -4.87 -1.96 19.46
C ILE A 18 -4.88 -3.37 20.07
N ILE A 19 -6.05 -3.85 20.53
CA ILE A 19 -6.20 -5.21 21.09
C ILE A 19 -6.18 -6.27 19.98
N ALA A 20 -6.72 -5.98 18.80
CA ALA A 20 -6.61 -6.87 17.64
C ALA A 20 -5.17 -7.10 17.16
N ASN A 21 -4.24 -6.17 17.46
CA ASN A 21 -2.82 -6.34 17.15
C ASN A 21 -2.13 -7.45 17.97
N TYR A 22 -2.60 -7.80 19.15
CA TYR A 22 -2.02 -8.91 19.91
C TYR A 22 -2.42 -10.28 19.35
N GLU A 23 -3.62 -10.41 18.85
CA GLU A 23 -4.09 -11.63 18.16
C GLU A 23 -3.30 -11.85 16.85
N LEU A 24 -3.05 -10.81 16.07
CA LEU A 24 -2.22 -10.87 14.87
C LEU A 24 -0.77 -11.28 15.18
N PHE A 25 -0.19 -10.79 16.28
CA PHE A 25 1.16 -11.17 16.68
C PHE A 25 1.27 -12.66 17.05
N PHE A 26 0.26 -13.22 17.69
CA PHE A 26 0.19 -14.66 17.98
C PHE A 26 -0.01 -15.53 16.74
N ILE A 27 -0.65 -15.03 15.70
CA ILE A 27 -0.85 -15.71 14.41
C ILE A 27 0.47 -15.73 13.60
N PHE A 28 1.32 -14.70 13.71
CA PHE A 28 2.62 -14.64 13.02
C PHE A 28 3.73 -15.49 13.68
N ALA A 29 3.60 -15.82 14.96
CA ALA A 29 4.58 -16.65 15.67
C ALA A 29 4.71 -18.08 15.08
N PRO A 30 3.62 -18.82 14.80
CA PRO A 30 3.71 -20.14 14.15
C PRO A 30 4.15 -20.07 12.69
N LEU A 31 3.88 -18.97 11.98
CA LEU A 31 4.31 -18.74 10.60
C LEU A 31 5.85 -18.70 10.52
N ASN A 32 6.52 -18.04 11.46
CA ASN A 32 7.98 -17.98 11.52
C ASN A 32 8.61 -19.38 11.76
N LEU A 33 7.94 -20.24 12.51
CA LEU A 33 8.41 -21.62 12.76
C LEU A 33 8.25 -22.50 11.52
N LEU A 34 7.10 -22.42 10.83
CA LEU A 34 6.86 -23.14 9.58
C LEU A 34 7.82 -22.69 8.46
N LEU A 35 8.05 -21.39 8.34
CA LEU A 35 8.98 -20.83 7.36
C LEU A 35 10.44 -21.19 7.67
N LYS A 36 10.80 -21.38 8.95
CA LYS A 36 12.13 -21.85 9.37
C LYS A 36 12.37 -23.31 9.02
N GLU A 37 11.35 -24.16 9.13
CA GLU A 37 11.39 -25.56 8.70
C GLU A 37 11.51 -25.69 7.17
N ILE A 38 10.75 -24.90 6.41
CA ILE A 38 10.83 -24.86 4.94
C ILE A 38 12.23 -24.37 4.50
N ASN A 39 12.82 -23.38 5.19
CA ASN A 39 14.19 -22.93 4.93
C ASN A 39 15.24 -24.00 5.22
N LYS A 40 15.03 -24.87 6.21
CA LYS A 40 15.99 -25.92 6.56
C LYS A 40 16.06 -27.03 5.50
N LEU A 41 14.95 -27.28 4.81
CA LEU A 41 14.86 -28.29 3.75
C LEU A 41 15.51 -27.86 2.41
N THR A 42 15.86 -26.58 2.25
CA THR A 42 16.34 -26.02 0.96
C THR A 42 17.77 -25.47 1.00
N MET A 43 18.50 -25.57 2.14
CA MET A 43 19.91 -25.15 2.22
C MET A 43 20.87 -26.29 1.91
N GLY A 44 21.14 -26.48 0.65
CA GLY A 44 22.17 -27.40 0.15
C GLY A 44 22.61 -27.03 -1.24
N ALA A 45 23.13 -25.81 -1.45
CA ALA A 45 23.85 -25.48 -2.68
C ALA A 45 25.02 -24.53 -2.37
N SER A 46 26.20 -24.95 -2.75
CA SER A 46 27.49 -24.26 -2.65
C SER A 46 27.53 -22.95 -3.44
N GLN A 47 28.25 -21.97 -2.87
CA GLN A 47 28.53 -20.66 -3.49
C GLN A 47 29.68 -20.78 -4.50
N ASP A 48 29.42 -21.35 -5.67
CA ASP A 48 30.27 -21.17 -6.85
C ASP A 48 29.43 -20.49 -7.93
N GLU A 49 30.07 -19.72 -8.82
CA GLU A 49 29.49 -18.88 -9.87
C GLU A 49 28.19 -19.47 -10.45
N MET A 50 27.04 -18.94 -10.02
CA MET A 50 25.74 -19.47 -10.42
C MET A 50 25.59 -19.33 -11.93
N SER A 51 25.37 -20.46 -12.61
CA SER A 51 24.91 -20.49 -13.99
C SER A 51 23.59 -19.70 -14.12
N PHE A 52 23.31 -19.13 -15.29
CA PHE A 52 22.03 -18.45 -15.55
C PHE A 52 20.82 -19.33 -15.22
N LEU A 53 20.92 -20.64 -15.47
CA LEU A 53 19.87 -21.62 -15.14
C LEU A 53 19.69 -21.78 -13.63
N ASP A 54 20.78 -21.82 -12.85
CA ASP A 54 20.73 -21.91 -11.39
C ASP A 54 20.08 -20.65 -10.78
N HIS A 55 20.34 -19.48 -11.40
CA HIS A 55 19.71 -18.22 -10.99
C HIS A 55 18.19 -18.24 -11.25
N LEU A 56 17.73 -18.80 -12.38
CA LEU A 56 16.30 -18.97 -12.66
C LEU A 56 15.64 -19.97 -11.70
N GLU A 57 16.35 -21.04 -11.32
CA GLU A 57 15.85 -22.00 -10.34
C GLU A 57 15.74 -21.36 -8.94
N ALA A 58 16.71 -20.56 -8.54
CA ALA A 58 16.64 -19.78 -7.31
C ALA A 58 15.43 -18.84 -7.31
N LEU A 59 15.18 -18.11 -8.42
CA LEU A 59 14.02 -17.24 -8.59
C LEU A 59 12.70 -18.02 -8.37
N ARG A 60 12.58 -19.19 -8.99
CA ARG A 60 11.39 -20.04 -8.85
C ARG A 60 11.09 -20.35 -7.37
N TRP A 61 12.10 -20.73 -6.60
CA TRP A 61 11.93 -21.04 -5.19
C TRP A 61 11.55 -19.84 -4.33
N HIS A 62 12.11 -18.65 -4.61
CA HIS A 62 11.73 -17.40 -3.95
C HIS A 62 10.29 -17.02 -4.26
N LEU A 63 9.84 -17.17 -5.52
CA LEU A 63 8.45 -16.94 -5.92
C LEU A 63 7.48 -17.91 -5.23
N ILE A 64 7.80 -19.19 -5.17
CA ILE A 64 6.98 -20.21 -4.49
C ILE A 64 6.80 -19.85 -3.01
N ARG A 65 7.88 -19.51 -2.29
CA ARG A 65 7.81 -19.12 -0.88
C ARG A 65 6.98 -17.86 -0.66
N SER A 66 7.17 -16.85 -1.50
CA SER A 66 6.39 -15.61 -1.47
C SER A 66 4.90 -15.89 -1.69
N THR A 67 4.57 -16.70 -2.69
CA THR A 67 3.18 -17.09 -2.98
C THR A 67 2.55 -17.86 -1.84
N ILE A 68 3.26 -18.83 -1.26
CA ILE A 68 2.78 -19.59 -0.10
C ILE A 68 2.50 -18.67 1.09
N ALA A 69 3.41 -17.72 1.39
CA ALA A 69 3.21 -16.78 2.47
C ALA A 69 1.95 -15.91 2.24
N VAL A 70 1.77 -15.39 1.02
CA VAL A 70 0.58 -14.62 0.63
C VAL A 70 -0.69 -15.45 0.80
N LEU A 71 -0.67 -16.73 0.37
CA LEU A 71 -1.84 -17.60 0.48
C LEU A 71 -2.17 -17.93 1.94
N ILE A 72 -1.18 -18.21 2.79
CA ILE A 72 -1.42 -18.48 4.21
C ILE A 72 -2.06 -17.26 4.88
N VAL A 73 -1.50 -16.06 4.65
CA VAL A 73 -2.06 -14.81 5.19
C VAL A 73 -3.44 -14.53 4.57
N GLY A 74 -3.63 -14.85 3.29
CA GLY A 74 -4.92 -14.75 2.61
C GLY A 74 -5.99 -15.64 3.22
N VAL A 75 -5.65 -16.87 3.62
CA VAL A 75 -6.58 -17.78 4.34
C VAL A 75 -6.96 -17.20 5.71
N VAL A 76 -6.00 -16.64 6.44
CA VAL A 76 -6.29 -15.94 7.72
C VAL A 76 -7.22 -14.75 7.48
N ALA A 77 -6.93 -13.95 6.45
CA ALA A 77 -7.77 -12.83 6.04
C ALA A 77 -9.19 -13.28 5.67
N PHE A 78 -9.32 -14.43 4.99
CA PHE A 78 -10.61 -15.02 4.64
C PHE A 78 -11.44 -15.40 5.88
N ILE A 79 -10.81 -15.93 6.92
CA ILE A 79 -11.48 -16.27 8.18
C ILE A 79 -11.91 -14.98 8.92
N CYS A 80 -11.09 -13.93 8.89
CA CYS A 80 -11.32 -12.64 9.54
C CYS A 80 -12.17 -11.67 8.71
N LYS A 81 -13.13 -12.19 7.91
CA LYS A 81 -13.92 -11.42 6.93
C LYS A 81 -14.58 -10.17 7.52
N ASP A 82 -15.19 -10.28 8.70
CA ASP A 82 -15.98 -9.19 9.28
C ASP A 82 -15.12 -7.96 9.60
N PHE A 83 -13.91 -8.18 10.10
CA PHE A 83 -12.93 -7.13 10.35
C PHE A 83 -12.46 -6.45 9.06
N ILE A 84 -12.13 -7.26 8.03
CA ILE A 84 -11.64 -6.73 6.76
C ILE A 84 -12.71 -5.93 6.03
N PHE A 85 -13.93 -6.44 5.99
CA PHE A 85 -15.03 -5.74 5.34
C PHE A 85 -15.48 -4.49 6.09
N GLN A 86 -15.37 -4.45 7.43
CA GLN A 86 -15.55 -3.22 8.20
C GLN A 86 -14.55 -2.13 7.77
N ILE A 87 -13.27 -2.49 7.59
CA ILE A 87 -12.28 -1.55 7.09
C ILE A 87 -12.62 -1.09 5.67
N ILE A 88 -12.93 -2.03 4.76
CA ILE A 88 -13.21 -1.71 3.36
C ILE A 88 -14.43 -0.80 3.20
N PHE A 89 -15.48 -1.00 3.99
CA PHE A 89 -16.71 -0.21 3.90
C PHE A 89 -16.68 1.07 4.74
N ALA A 90 -15.67 1.26 5.61
CA ALA A 90 -15.57 2.48 6.43
C ALA A 90 -15.55 3.78 5.60
N PRO A 91 -14.86 3.89 4.44
CA PRO A 91 -14.87 5.10 3.61
C PRO A 91 -16.23 5.44 2.98
N LYS A 92 -17.22 4.55 3.02
CA LYS A 92 -18.60 4.83 2.62
C LYS A 92 -19.33 5.72 3.63
N ASN A 93 -18.92 5.70 4.89
CA ASN A 93 -19.59 6.43 5.95
C ASN A 93 -19.11 7.87 5.99
N GLY A 94 -20.04 8.84 6.06
CA GLY A 94 -19.70 10.26 6.15
C GLY A 94 -18.89 10.65 7.40
N ASP A 95 -18.94 9.82 8.45
CA ASP A 95 -18.13 9.95 9.67
C ASP A 95 -16.65 9.56 9.50
N PHE A 96 -16.25 9.14 8.31
CA PHE A 96 -14.87 8.73 8.07
C PHE A 96 -13.90 9.88 8.37
N PHE A 97 -12.74 9.56 8.93
CA PHE A 97 -11.74 10.53 9.41
C PHE A 97 -11.45 11.64 8.38
N THR A 98 -11.29 11.27 7.13
CA THR A 98 -10.91 12.20 6.06
C THR A 98 -12.01 13.21 5.75
N TYR A 99 -13.28 12.78 5.70
CA TYR A 99 -14.40 13.69 5.47
C TYR A 99 -14.53 14.70 6.61
N ARG A 100 -14.40 14.25 7.86
CA ARG A 100 -14.40 15.15 9.01
C ARG A 100 -13.25 16.15 8.98
N MET A 101 -12.07 15.72 8.53
CA MET A 101 -10.91 16.59 8.40
C MET A 101 -11.15 17.66 7.31
N PHE A 102 -11.59 17.25 6.12
CA PHE A 102 -11.87 18.19 5.03
C PHE A 102 -13.03 19.13 5.36
N CYS A 103 -14.07 18.66 6.03
CA CYS A 103 -15.16 19.49 6.51
C CYS A 103 -14.67 20.56 7.48
N LYS A 104 -13.82 20.23 8.46
CA LYS A 104 -13.23 21.21 9.38
C LYS A 104 -12.34 22.21 8.66
N ILE A 105 -11.54 21.77 7.71
CA ILE A 105 -10.69 22.66 6.90
C ILE A 105 -11.55 23.60 6.06
N GLY A 106 -12.62 23.08 5.40
CA GLY A 106 -13.56 23.91 4.64
C GLY A 106 -14.19 25.00 5.49
N HIS A 107 -14.70 24.66 6.67
CA HIS A 107 -15.24 25.63 7.63
C HIS A 107 -14.22 26.70 8.06
N PHE A 108 -12.96 26.28 8.29
CA PHE A 108 -11.91 27.23 8.68
C PHE A 108 -11.59 28.25 7.59
N PHE A 109 -11.66 27.85 6.32
CA PHE A 109 -11.44 28.75 5.17
C PHE A 109 -12.72 29.42 4.65
N GLY A 110 -13.88 29.18 5.27
CA GLY A 110 -15.16 29.76 4.88
C GLY A 110 -15.76 29.20 3.59
N PHE A 111 -15.35 28.00 3.17
CA PHE A 111 -15.95 27.28 2.04
C PHE A 111 -16.97 26.25 2.54
N GLU A 112 -18.17 26.25 1.95
CA GLU A 112 -19.09 25.13 2.08
C GLU A 112 -18.45 23.93 1.32
N SER A 113 -17.99 22.92 2.04
CA SER A 113 -17.39 21.74 1.43
C SER A 113 -18.43 20.63 1.29
N ASP A 114 -18.50 20.03 0.10
CA ASP A 114 -19.34 18.86 -0.20
C ASP A 114 -19.02 17.64 0.67
N PHE A 115 -17.92 17.74 1.46
CA PHE A 115 -17.47 16.70 2.40
C PHE A 115 -18.17 16.71 3.76
N CYS A 116 -19.07 17.70 4.03
CA CYS A 116 -19.80 17.80 5.29
C CYS A 116 -21.11 16.98 5.30
N THR A 117 -21.22 15.97 4.45
CA THR A 117 -22.42 15.14 4.31
C THR A 117 -22.37 13.95 5.27
N GLU A 118 -23.44 13.69 6.03
CA GLU A 118 -23.51 12.54 6.95
C GLU A 118 -23.58 11.19 6.24
N GLN A 119 -24.11 11.14 5.01
CA GLN A 119 -24.19 9.92 4.20
C GLN A 119 -23.94 10.22 2.72
N LEU A 120 -23.16 9.37 2.08
CA LEU A 120 -22.94 9.44 0.64
C LEU A 120 -24.20 8.96 -0.12
N PRO A 121 -24.55 9.62 -1.26
CA PRO A 121 -25.83 9.40 -1.95
C PRO A 121 -25.81 8.14 -2.84
N PHE A 122 -25.24 7.03 -2.39
CA PHE A 122 -25.24 5.77 -3.15
C PHE A 122 -25.45 4.55 -2.26
N THR A 123 -25.92 3.46 -2.87
CA THR A 123 -26.08 2.16 -2.21
C THR A 123 -25.16 1.12 -2.87
N ILE A 124 -24.60 0.22 -2.05
CA ILE A 124 -23.80 -0.91 -2.54
C ILE A 124 -24.73 -2.11 -2.66
N GLN A 125 -24.65 -2.80 -3.79
CA GLN A 125 -25.44 -4.00 -4.09
C GLN A 125 -24.58 -5.10 -4.71
N SER A 126 -25.03 -6.34 -4.66
CA SER A 126 -24.46 -7.45 -5.40
C SER A 126 -25.42 -7.84 -6.51
N ARG A 127 -24.99 -7.72 -7.75
CA ARG A 127 -25.84 -8.01 -8.94
C ARG A 127 -25.78 -9.46 -9.36
N THR A 128 -24.75 -10.19 -8.94
CA THR A 128 -24.56 -11.60 -9.29
C THR A 128 -24.69 -12.48 -8.07
N MET A 129 -25.18 -13.70 -8.22
CA MET A 129 -25.35 -14.63 -7.09
C MET A 129 -24.00 -14.96 -6.41
N ALA A 130 -22.93 -15.08 -7.20
CA ALA A 130 -21.58 -15.36 -6.70
C ALA A 130 -20.79 -14.10 -6.33
N GLY A 131 -21.34 -12.89 -6.54
CA GLY A 131 -20.59 -11.63 -6.40
C GLY A 131 -19.97 -11.43 -5.02
N GLN A 132 -20.74 -11.63 -3.97
CA GLN A 132 -20.23 -11.48 -2.60
C GLN A 132 -19.16 -12.54 -2.27
N PHE A 133 -19.30 -13.75 -2.76
CA PHE A 133 -18.32 -14.82 -2.53
C PHE A 133 -17.02 -14.55 -3.31
N SER A 134 -17.14 -14.15 -4.57
CA SER A 134 -16.00 -13.73 -5.40
C SER A 134 -15.26 -12.54 -4.78
N ALA A 135 -16.01 -11.51 -4.38
CA ALA A 135 -15.47 -10.34 -3.70
C ALA A 135 -14.71 -10.72 -2.41
N HIS A 136 -15.23 -11.67 -1.64
CA HIS A 136 -14.58 -12.16 -0.42
C HIS A 136 -13.25 -12.88 -0.73
N ILE A 137 -13.21 -13.77 -1.71
CA ILE A 137 -11.98 -14.48 -2.11
C ILE A 137 -10.91 -13.48 -2.56
N TRP A 138 -11.25 -12.61 -3.52
CA TRP A 138 -10.29 -11.66 -4.05
C TRP A 138 -9.78 -10.66 -3.01
N THR A 139 -10.68 -10.16 -2.14
CA THR A 139 -10.31 -9.28 -1.04
C THR A 139 -9.33 -9.96 -0.08
N SER A 140 -9.56 -11.23 0.24
CA SER A 140 -8.68 -11.99 1.13
C SER A 140 -7.30 -12.20 0.53
N ILE A 141 -7.21 -12.49 -0.78
CA ILE A 141 -5.93 -12.61 -1.49
C ILE A 141 -5.18 -11.28 -1.46
N TRP A 142 -5.84 -10.15 -1.76
CA TRP A 142 -5.20 -8.84 -1.76
C TRP A 142 -4.79 -8.38 -0.36
N ALA A 143 -5.60 -8.65 0.65
CA ALA A 143 -5.21 -8.44 2.04
C ALA A 143 -3.96 -9.27 2.39
N GLY A 144 -3.90 -10.53 1.91
CA GLY A 144 -2.73 -11.38 2.02
C GLY A 144 -1.49 -10.76 1.39
N VAL A 145 -1.58 -10.20 0.19
CA VAL A 145 -0.48 -9.50 -0.48
C VAL A 145 0.00 -8.31 0.33
N ILE A 146 -0.91 -7.47 0.82
CA ILE A 146 -0.55 -6.26 1.58
C ILE A 146 0.14 -6.63 2.91
N ILE A 147 -0.42 -7.57 3.66
CA ILE A 147 0.11 -7.95 4.97
C ILE A 147 1.40 -8.76 4.84
N ALA A 148 1.53 -9.64 3.83
CA ALA A 148 2.72 -10.43 3.59
C ALA A 148 3.84 -9.65 2.87
N PHE A 149 3.62 -8.40 2.47
CA PHE A 149 4.56 -7.58 1.70
C PHE A 149 5.98 -7.55 2.30
N PRO A 150 6.19 -7.36 3.61
CA PRO A 150 7.53 -7.37 4.20
C PRO A 150 8.27 -8.69 3.96
N TYR A 151 7.57 -9.81 3.98
CA TYR A 151 8.15 -11.12 3.71
C TYR A 151 8.44 -11.32 2.21
N VAL A 152 7.53 -10.90 1.34
CA VAL A 152 7.74 -10.90 -0.11
C VAL A 152 8.97 -10.07 -0.46
N LEU A 153 9.09 -8.88 0.12
CA LEU A 153 10.25 -8.01 -0.06
C LEU A 153 11.55 -8.66 0.47
N TYR A 154 11.48 -9.37 1.58
CA TYR A 154 12.62 -10.14 2.11
C TYR A 154 13.08 -11.23 1.14
N GLU A 155 12.15 -11.99 0.54
CA GLU A 155 12.48 -13.01 -0.45
C GLU A 155 13.06 -12.40 -1.74
N VAL A 156 12.49 -11.29 -2.21
CA VAL A 156 13.03 -10.52 -3.35
C VAL A 156 14.44 -10.01 -3.03
N TRP A 157 14.66 -9.47 -1.84
CA TRP A 157 15.99 -9.04 -1.41
C TRP A 157 16.98 -10.20 -1.37
N LYS A 158 16.59 -11.34 -0.85
CA LYS A 158 17.43 -12.54 -0.78
C LYS A 158 17.84 -13.04 -2.15
N PHE A 159 16.97 -12.87 -3.14
CA PHE A 159 17.27 -13.18 -4.54
C PHE A 159 18.27 -12.20 -5.17
N ILE A 160 18.15 -10.90 -4.86
CA ILE A 160 19.04 -9.86 -5.41
C ILE A 160 20.38 -9.79 -4.65
N SER A 161 20.41 -10.14 -3.38
CA SER A 161 21.55 -10.02 -2.48
C SER A 161 22.85 -10.67 -2.95
N PRO A 162 22.87 -11.83 -3.64
CA PRO A 162 24.11 -12.41 -4.17
C PRO A 162 24.81 -11.54 -5.20
N ALA A 163 24.08 -10.71 -5.93
CA ALA A 163 24.63 -9.78 -6.92
C ALA A 163 25.21 -8.48 -6.30
N LEU A 164 25.08 -8.28 -4.98
CA LEU A 164 25.60 -7.10 -4.27
C LEU A 164 26.90 -7.44 -3.51
N TYR A 165 27.76 -6.41 -3.31
CA TYR A 165 29.01 -6.53 -2.55
C TYR A 165 28.75 -6.91 -1.07
N GLU A 166 29.67 -7.66 -0.45
CA GLU A 166 29.54 -8.18 0.92
C GLU A 166 29.24 -7.12 1.99
N ASN A 167 29.77 -5.92 1.86
CA ASN A 167 29.52 -4.81 2.78
C ASN A 167 28.08 -4.28 2.72
N GLU A 168 27.36 -4.54 1.65
CA GLU A 168 25.99 -4.12 1.42
C GLU A 168 24.99 -5.13 1.93
N ARG A 169 25.39 -6.40 1.97
CA ARG A 169 24.62 -7.50 2.54
C ARG A 169 24.31 -7.31 4.03
N LYS A 170 25.19 -6.64 4.78
CA LYS A 170 24.99 -6.31 6.21
C LYS A 170 23.90 -5.25 6.45
N LEU A 171 23.62 -4.40 5.45
CA LEU A 171 22.59 -3.35 5.53
C LEU A 171 21.18 -3.85 5.13
N ALA A 172 21.06 -5.10 4.71
CA ALA A 172 19.83 -5.71 4.22
C ALA A 172 18.63 -5.56 5.16
N ARG A 173 18.83 -5.78 6.46
CA ARG A 173 17.73 -5.72 7.44
C ARG A 173 17.15 -4.32 7.57
N GLY A 174 18.00 -3.29 7.62
CA GLY A 174 17.55 -1.90 7.68
C GLY A 174 16.79 -1.49 6.42
N PHE A 175 17.26 -1.96 5.27
CA PHE A 175 16.63 -1.71 3.98
C PHE A 175 15.21 -2.30 3.90
N ILE A 176 15.03 -3.58 4.24
CA ILE A 176 13.73 -4.25 4.22
C ILE A 176 12.75 -3.57 5.16
N LEU A 177 13.22 -3.15 6.35
CA LEU A 177 12.38 -2.47 7.31
C LEU A 177 11.92 -1.10 6.79
N ILE A 178 12.84 -0.30 6.21
CA ILE A 178 12.50 1.02 5.65
C ILE A 178 11.53 0.87 4.47
N ALA A 179 11.78 -0.08 3.57
CA ALA A 179 10.91 -0.36 2.45
C ALA A 179 9.52 -0.79 2.93
N SER A 180 9.43 -1.78 3.80
CA SER A 180 8.14 -2.20 4.35
C SER A 180 7.38 -1.07 5.03
N LEU A 181 8.08 -0.20 5.76
CA LEU A 181 7.47 0.97 6.40
C LEU A 181 6.95 1.97 5.36
N LEU A 182 7.72 2.23 4.31
CA LEU A 182 7.33 3.11 3.22
C LEU A 182 6.09 2.58 2.48
N PHE A 183 6.07 1.28 2.20
CA PHE A 183 4.91 0.62 1.62
C PHE A 183 3.66 0.78 2.48
N PHE A 184 3.74 0.51 3.79
CA PHE A 184 2.59 0.67 4.67
C PHE A 184 2.15 2.14 4.82
N ILE A 185 3.07 3.09 4.81
CA ILE A 185 2.71 4.52 4.75
C ILE A 185 1.96 4.81 3.46
N GLY A 186 2.39 4.26 2.32
CA GLY A 186 1.69 4.36 1.04
C GLY A 186 0.30 3.72 1.08
N VAL A 187 0.17 2.53 1.68
CA VAL A 187 -1.12 1.85 1.89
C VAL A 187 -2.06 2.71 2.73
N LEU A 188 -1.58 3.27 3.84
CA LEU A 188 -2.37 4.16 4.70
C LEU A 188 -2.76 5.46 3.97
N PHE A 189 -1.85 6.03 3.21
CA PHE A 189 -2.13 7.20 2.37
C PHE A 189 -3.22 6.89 1.33
N GLY A 190 -3.11 5.76 0.63
CA GLY A 190 -4.12 5.29 -0.33
C GLY A 190 -5.48 5.07 0.33
N TYR A 191 -5.51 4.48 1.52
CA TYR A 191 -6.73 4.18 2.24
C TYR A 191 -7.38 5.41 2.87
N TYR A 192 -6.61 6.27 3.54
CA TYR A 192 -7.17 7.42 4.26
C TYR A 192 -7.38 8.64 3.38
N LEU A 193 -6.63 8.82 2.30
CA LEU A 193 -6.75 10.02 1.46
C LEU A 193 -7.38 9.70 0.10
N ILE A 194 -6.79 8.78 -0.67
CA ILE A 194 -7.22 8.54 -2.05
C ILE A 194 -8.58 7.84 -2.10
N THR A 195 -8.75 6.79 -1.32
CA THR A 195 -9.99 6.00 -1.31
C THR A 195 -11.23 6.85 -1.02
N PRO A 196 -11.29 7.66 0.07
CA PRO A 196 -12.50 8.46 0.35
C PRO A 196 -12.75 9.54 -0.70
N LEU A 197 -11.71 10.18 -1.25
CA LEU A 197 -11.87 11.14 -2.35
C LEU A 197 -12.47 10.45 -3.59
N SER A 198 -11.94 9.29 -3.97
CA SER A 198 -12.43 8.50 -5.11
C SER A 198 -13.87 8.02 -4.90
N VAL A 199 -14.17 7.51 -3.70
CA VAL A 199 -15.51 7.01 -3.34
C VAL A 199 -16.53 8.15 -3.31
N ASN A 200 -16.15 9.31 -2.77
CA ASN A 200 -17.02 10.49 -2.76
C ASN A 200 -17.30 10.96 -4.19
N PHE A 201 -16.25 11.19 -4.99
CA PHE A 201 -16.41 11.67 -6.37
C PHE A 201 -17.27 10.72 -7.21
N LEU A 202 -16.93 9.43 -7.27
CA LEU A 202 -17.65 8.46 -8.08
C LEU A 202 -19.06 8.18 -7.54
N GLY A 203 -19.23 8.20 -6.23
CA GLY A 203 -20.52 7.95 -5.58
C GLY A 203 -21.50 9.11 -5.69
N SER A 204 -20.99 10.34 -5.73
CA SER A 204 -21.80 11.57 -5.83
C SER A 204 -22.02 12.03 -7.27
N TYR A 205 -21.19 11.56 -8.23
CA TYR A 205 -21.32 11.97 -9.62
C TYR A 205 -22.62 11.44 -10.23
N SER A 206 -23.46 12.34 -10.71
CA SER A 206 -24.71 12.01 -11.38
C SER A 206 -24.86 12.82 -12.67
N VAL A 207 -25.24 12.16 -13.75
CA VAL A 207 -25.51 12.81 -15.06
C VAL A 207 -26.90 13.45 -15.05
N SER A 208 -27.85 12.90 -14.29
CA SER A 208 -29.24 13.39 -14.17
C SER A 208 -29.78 13.04 -12.79
N PRO A 209 -30.63 13.92 -12.20
CA PRO A 209 -31.34 13.62 -10.95
C PRO A 209 -32.21 12.34 -10.98
N GLU A 210 -32.57 11.90 -12.17
CA GLU A 210 -33.37 10.68 -12.37
C GLU A 210 -32.55 9.39 -12.17
N VAL A 211 -31.20 9.47 -12.27
CA VAL A 211 -30.32 8.32 -12.13
C VAL A 211 -29.85 8.17 -10.69
N LYS A 212 -30.29 7.11 -10.01
CA LYS A 212 -29.83 6.77 -8.67
C LYS A 212 -28.58 5.88 -8.77
N ASN A 213 -27.50 6.28 -8.08
CA ASN A 213 -26.26 5.52 -8.07
C ASN A 213 -26.40 4.25 -7.22
N GLN A 214 -26.36 3.09 -7.90
CA GLN A 214 -26.32 1.77 -7.29
C GLN A 214 -25.01 1.10 -7.72
N ILE A 215 -24.04 1.08 -6.81
CA ILE A 215 -22.67 0.63 -7.08
C ILE A 215 -22.56 -0.87 -6.78
N ASP A 216 -22.01 -1.64 -7.71
CA ASP A 216 -21.73 -3.06 -7.47
C ASP A 216 -20.60 -3.21 -6.46
N ILE A 217 -20.71 -4.20 -5.56
CA ILE A 217 -19.70 -4.50 -4.53
C ILE A 217 -18.30 -4.72 -5.11
N ASP A 218 -18.19 -5.42 -6.25
CA ASP A 218 -16.90 -5.66 -6.90
C ASP A 218 -16.28 -4.36 -7.44
N SER A 219 -17.11 -3.46 -7.97
CA SER A 219 -16.66 -2.14 -8.43
C SER A 219 -16.14 -1.29 -7.27
N TYR A 220 -16.89 -1.23 -6.17
CA TYR A 220 -16.49 -0.50 -4.95
C TYR A 220 -15.16 -1.03 -4.39
N ILE A 221 -15.05 -2.34 -4.18
CA ILE A 221 -13.83 -2.99 -3.68
C ILE A 221 -12.66 -2.77 -4.63
N SER A 222 -12.90 -2.77 -5.95
CA SER A 222 -11.87 -2.51 -6.95
C SER A 222 -11.26 -1.12 -6.79
N VAL A 223 -12.06 -0.09 -6.54
CA VAL A 223 -11.58 1.29 -6.29
C VAL A 223 -10.74 1.34 -5.02
N VAL A 224 -11.23 0.78 -3.92
CA VAL A 224 -10.47 0.73 -2.64
C VAL A 224 -9.14 0.01 -2.83
N ARG A 225 -9.17 -1.18 -3.42
CA ARG A 225 -8.00 -2.02 -3.66
C ARG A 225 -6.97 -1.34 -4.56
N SER A 226 -7.39 -0.80 -5.70
CA SER A 226 -6.48 -0.15 -6.64
C SER A 226 -5.81 1.07 -6.02
N SER A 227 -6.55 1.91 -5.31
CA SER A 227 -6.00 3.08 -4.61
C SER A 227 -4.95 2.69 -3.58
N VAL A 228 -5.26 1.71 -2.73
CA VAL A 228 -4.38 1.27 -1.63
C VAL A 228 -3.10 0.63 -2.17
N ILE A 229 -3.21 -0.29 -3.12
CA ILE A 229 -2.05 -1.03 -3.64
C ILE A 229 -1.16 -0.14 -4.49
N SER A 230 -1.75 0.65 -5.38
CA SER A 230 -0.98 1.54 -6.25
C SER A 230 -0.20 2.58 -5.43
N CYS A 231 -0.81 3.14 -4.38
CA CYS A 231 -0.09 4.04 -3.48
C CYS A 231 1.03 3.33 -2.72
N GLY A 232 0.79 2.11 -2.21
CA GLY A 232 1.84 1.30 -1.58
C GLY A 232 3.05 1.14 -2.50
N ILE A 233 2.83 0.76 -3.75
CA ILE A 233 3.90 0.58 -4.75
C ILE A 233 4.60 1.89 -5.09
N VAL A 234 3.86 2.98 -5.27
CA VAL A 234 4.44 4.29 -5.62
C VAL A 234 5.28 4.84 -4.49
N PHE A 235 4.95 4.54 -3.24
CA PHE A 235 5.76 4.95 -2.10
C PHE A 235 7.12 4.23 -2.02
N GLU A 236 7.32 3.14 -2.78
CA GLU A 236 8.63 2.49 -2.95
C GLU A 236 9.59 3.27 -3.89
N LEU A 237 9.15 4.33 -4.58
CA LEU A 237 9.99 5.12 -5.48
C LEU A 237 11.34 5.52 -4.87
N PRO A 238 11.46 6.02 -3.63
CA PRO A 238 12.76 6.39 -3.06
C PRO A 238 13.73 5.21 -2.97
N ILE A 239 13.21 4.03 -2.73
CA ILE A 239 13.97 2.79 -2.61
C ILE A 239 14.43 2.27 -3.97
N ILE A 240 13.53 2.32 -4.95
CA ILE A 240 13.86 1.98 -6.34
C ILE A 240 14.98 2.89 -6.85
N ILE A 241 14.88 4.20 -6.61
CA ILE A 241 15.91 5.19 -7.00
C ILE A 241 17.24 4.94 -6.26
N TYR A 242 17.19 4.58 -4.98
CA TYR A 242 18.39 4.20 -4.23
C TYR A 242 19.17 3.08 -4.94
N PHE A 243 18.47 2.01 -5.38
CA PHE A 243 19.12 0.92 -6.11
C PHE A 243 19.62 1.33 -7.48
N LEU A 244 18.81 2.03 -8.25
CA LEU A 244 19.21 2.50 -9.58
C LEU A 244 20.43 3.42 -9.50
N THR A 245 20.54 4.22 -8.44
CA THR A 245 21.74 5.05 -8.20
C THR A 245 22.95 4.19 -7.85
N LYS A 246 22.80 3.17 -7.04
CA LYS A 246 23.89 2.24 -6.71
C LYS A 246 24.38 1.46 -7.91
N LEU A 247 23.49 1.09 -8.82
CA LEU A 247 23.84 0.43 -10.07
C LEU A 247 24.43 1.40 -11.11
N GLY A 248 24.52 2.70 -10.78
CA GLY A 248 25.04 3.73 -11.70
C GLY A 248 24.10 4.07 -12.86
N VAL A 249 22.85 3.57 -12.86
CA VAL A 249 21.84 3.81 -13.90
C VAL A 249 21.26 5.21 -13.80
N VAL A 250 21.06 5.71 -12.57
CA VAL A 250 20.46 7.02 -12.29
C VAL A 250 21.43 7.86 -11.47
N THR A 251 21.60 9.13 -11.86
CA THR A 251 22.41 10.09 -11.13
C THR A 251 21.54 11.26 -10.62
N PRO A 252 21.94 11.94 -9.52
CA PRO A 252 21.18 13.08 -9.00
C PRO A 252 21.05 14.21 -10.03
N ASP A 253 22.09 14.42 -10.85
CA ASP A 253 22.09 15.48 -11.88
C ASP A 253 21.12 15.15 -13.01
N PHE A 254 21.05 13.87 -13.41
CA PHE A 254 20.05 13.40 -14.35
C PHE A 254 18.64 13.67 -13.81
N MET A 255 18.35 13.29 -12.58
CA MET A 255 17.02 13.52 -11.96
C MET A 255 16.68 15.00 -11.88
N ARG A 256 17.63 15.86 -11.47
CA ARG A 256 17.42 17.32 -11.41
C ARG A 256 17.14 17.93 -12.79
N LYS A 257 17.85 17.49 -13.82
CA LYS A 257 17.64 17.94 -15.20
C LYS A 257 16.25 17.59 -15.73
N TYR A 258 15.73 16.39 -15.37
CA TYR A 258 14.46 15.86 -15.86
C TYR A 258 13.25 16.08 -14.94
N ARG A 259 13.34 16.98 -13.95
CA ARG A 259 12.22 17.32 -13.03
C ARG A 259 10.92 17.65 -13.73
N ARG A 260 10.95 18.42 -14.82
CA ARG A 260 9.76 18.79 -15.59
C ARG A 260 9.10 17.58 -16.24
N HIS A 261 9.88 16.64 -16.72
CA HIS A 261 9.35 15.38 -17.29
C HIS A 261 8.83 14.44 -16.17
N ALA A 262 9.50 14.41 -15.03
CA ALA A 262 9.04 13.67 -13.87
C ALA A 262 7.66 14.17 -13.40
N LEU A 263 7.40 15.46 -13.40
CA LEU A 263 6.08 16.02 -13.08
C LEU A 263 5.00 15.47 -14.03
N ILE A 264 5.27 15.39 -15.32
CA ILE A 264 4.31 14.84 -16.30
C ILE A 264 4.08 13.34 -16.01
N VAL A 265 5.14 12.58 -15.74
CA VAL A 265 5.02 11.16 -15.40
C VAL A 265 4.23 10.96 -14.10
N VAL A 266 4.48 11.79 -13.08
CA VAL A 266 3.73 11.78 -11.82
C VAL A 266 2.25 12.06 -12.05
N LEU A 267 1.91 13.04 -12.88
CA LEU A 267 0.52 13.34 -13.23
C LEU A 267 -0.16 12.17 -13.96
N ILE A 268 0.56 11.48 -14.85
CA ILE A 268 0.05 10.28 -15.51
C ILE A 268 -0.17 9.15 -14.50
N ILE A 269 0.78 8.91 -13.61
CA ILE A 269 0.63 7.90 -12.54
C ILE A 269 -0.56 8.25 -11.64
N ALA A 270 -0.68 9.52 -11.22
CA ALA A 270 -1.81 9.97 -10.43
C ALA A 270 -3.15 9.75 -11.15
N ALA A 271 -3.23 10.04 -12.47
CA ALA A 271 -4.44 9.81 -13.27
C ALA A 271 -4.83 8.32 -13.40
N ILE A 272 -3.85 7.41 -13.34
CA ILE A 272 -4.10 5.96 -13.35
C ILE A 272 -4.65 5.49 -12.00
N ILE A 273 -4.17 6.09 -10.91
CA ILE A 273 -4.53 5.71 -9.53
C ILE A 273 -5.89 6.28 -9.12
N THR A 274 -6.17 7.53 -9.52
CA THR A 274 -7.39 8.25 -9.15
C THR A 274 -8.44 8.15 -10.26
N PRO A 275 -9.74 8.31 -9.91
CA PRO A 275 -10.77 8.57 -10.90
C PRO A 275 -10.44 9.81 -11.74
N PRO A 276 -11.11 10.00 -12.89
CA PRO A 276 -10.89 11.14 -13.78
C PRO A 276 -11.42 12.47 -13.17
N ASP A 277 -10.87 12.84 -12.02
CA ASP A 277 -11.14 14.07 -11.28
C ASP A 277 -9.86 14.87 -11.08
N VAL A 278 -9.85 16.11 -11.57
CA VAL A 278 -8.68 17.00 -11.54
C VAL A 278 -8.25 17.33 -10.11
N ALA A 279 -9.21 17.51 -9.20
CA ALA A 279 -8.91 17.87 -7.82
C ALA A 279 -8.19 16.72 -7.09
N SER A 280 -8.73 15.50 -7.16
CA SER A 280 -8.11 14.31 -6.59
C SER A 280 -6.75 14.02 -7.22
N GLN A 281 -6.62 14.19 -8.54
CA GLN A 281 -5.37 13.99 -9.27
C GLN A 281 -4.27 14.95 -8.77
N ILE A 282 -4.58 16.23 -8.56
CA ILE A 282 -3.63 17.20 -8.03
C ILE A 282 -3.23 16.85 -6.59
N ILE A 283 -4.20 16.54 -5.74
CA ILE A 283 -3.96 16.16 -4.34
C ILE A 283 -3.01 14.95 -4.24
N VAL A 284 -3.16 13.98 -5.13
CA VAL A 284 -2.31 12.77 -5.17
C VAL A 284 -0.93 13.05 -5.75
N SER A 285 -0.84 13.93 -6.75
CA SER A 285 0.44 14.22 -7.40
C SER A 285 1.43 14.94 -6.49
N ILE A 286 0.96 15.75 -5.53
CA ILE A 286 1.81 16.50 -4.60
C ILE A 286 2.70 15.57 -3.75
N PRO A 287 2.17 14.58 -3.00
CA PRO A 287 3.01 13.65 -2.25
C PRO A 287 3.93 12.80 -3.12
N ILE A 288 3.49 12.39 -4.31
CA ILE A 288 4.34 11.62 -5.23
C ILE A 288 5.52 12.47 -5.70
N MET A 289 5.28 13.75 -6.03
CA MET A 289 6.35 14.68 -6.41
C MET A 289 7.31 14.94 -5.24
N LEU A 290 6.79 15.02 -4.01
CA LEU A 290 7.62 15.14 -2.81
C LEU A 290 8.50 13.90 -2.61
N LEU A 291 7.98 12.69 -2.83
CA LEU A 291 8.78 11.46 -2.81
C LEU A 291 9.86 11.46 -3.90
N TYR A 292 9.58 11.99 -5.07
CA TYR A 292 10.57 12.17 -6.13
C TYR A 292 11.71 13.11 -5.69
N GLU A 293 11.40 14.26 -5.08
CA GLU A 293 12.42 15.17 -4.55
C GLU A 293 13.24 14.53 -3.42
N ILE A 294 12.60 13.80 -2.50
CA ILE A 294 13.31 13.02 -1.48
C ILE A 294 14.24 12.00 -2.13
N SER A 295 13.84 11.37 -3.22
CA SER A 295 14.66 10.42 -3.96
C SER A 295 15.90 11.06 -4.56
N ILE A 296 15.84 12.33 -5.00
CA ILE A 296 17.01 13.09 -5.47
C ILE A 296 18.03 13.28 -4.32
N PHE A 297 17.56 13.61 -3.11
CA PHE A 297 18.43 13.74 -1.93
C PHE A 297 19.09 12.40 -1.58
N ILE A 298 18.32 11.31 -1.61
CA ILE A 298 18.83 9.95 -1.36
C ILE A 298 19.91 9.59 -2.40
N SER A 299 19.65 9.82 -3.68
CA SER A 299 20.59 9.58 -4.77
C SER A 299 21.90 10.37 -4.59
N ALA A 300 21.81 11.67 -4.23
CA ALA A 300 22.97 12.51 -3.96
C ALA A 300 23.79 11.98 -2.76
N TYR A 301 23.13 11.56 -1.70
CA TYR A 301 23.79 10.99 -0.52
C TYR A 301 24.53 9.68 -0.84
N VAL A 302 23.92 8.81 -1.63
CA VAL A 302 24.49 7.54 -2.06
C VAL A 302 25.76 7.78 -2.89
N LEU A 303 25.68 8.65 -3.89
CA LEU A 303 26.81 8.94 -4.78
C LEU A 303 28.01 9.53 -4.00
N LYS A 304 27.76 10.48 -3.08
CA LYS A 304 28.79 11.05 -2.21
C LYS A 304 29.48 10.00 -1.34
N LYS A 305 28.69 9.06 -0.80
CA LYS A 305 29.21 7.97 0.04
C LYS A 305 30.08 6.99 -0.75
N GLU A 306 29.72 6.72 -1.99
CA GLU A 306 30.52 5.86 -2.90
C GLU A 306 31.84 6.54 -3.27
N GLN A 307 31.83 7.83 -3.61
CA GLN A 307 33.04 8.59 -3.90
C GLN A 307 34.04 8.63 -2.74
N ASN A 308 33.52 8.78 -1.50
CA ASN A 308 34.36 8.78 -0.28
C ASN A 308 34.96 7.40 0.06
N LYS A 309 34.51 6.31 -0.54
CA LYS A 309 35.08 4.96 -0.35
C LYS A 309 36.23 4.67 -1.32
N VAL A 310 36.31 5.41 -2.39
CA VAL A 310 37.34 5.23 -3.46
C VAL A 310 38.59 6.05 -3.17
N ILE A 311 38.50 7.03 -2.27
CA ILE A 311 39.63 7.81 -1.73
C ILE A 311 40.14 7.15 -0.46
#